data_35d19a0a1ee09eafbd306f3744ee2ef6
#
_entry.id   35d19a0a1ee09eafbd306f3744ee2ef6
#
_cell.length_a   1.000
_cell.length_b   1.000
_cell.length_c   1.000
_cell.angle_alpha   90.00
_cell.angle_beta   90.00
_cell.angle_gamma   90.00
#
_symmetry.space_group_name_H-M   'P 1'
#
loop_
_entity.id
_entity.type
_entity.pdbx_description
1 polymer ?
#
loop_
_entity_poly.entity_id
_entity_poly.type
_entity_poly.pdbx_seq_one_letter_code
_entity_poly.pdbx_strand_id
1 'polypeptide(L)' 'MLKITDLSGREIYLNIDLIERISGGADTLITLLNGTSIVAKERPQELVDRIAEFKKRCNEQASIEIIHRMEELEKNI' A
#
# COMPACT_ATOMS: atom_id res chain seq x y z
N MET A 1 5.21 5.85 3.68
CA MET A 1 6.04 5.44 2.54
C MET A 1 6.13 3.93 2.49
N LEU A 2 6.07 3.38 1.30
CA LEU A 2 6.25 1.95 1.09
C LEU A 2 7.70 1.67 0.70
N LYS A 3 8.37 0.84 1.47
CA LYS A 3 9.71 0.39 1.14
C LYS A 3 9.62 -0.82 0.22
N ILE A 4 10.30 -0.75 -0.92
CA ILE A 4 10.43 -1.85 -1.87
C ILE A 4 11.91 -2.08 -2.20
N THR A 5 12.20 -3.24 -2.77
CA THR A 5 13.53 -3.58 -3.28
C THR A 5 13.42 -3.72 -4.79
N ASP A 6 14.22 -2.95 -5.55
CA ASP A 6 14.22 -3.07 -7.00
C ASP A 6 15.03 -4.31 -7.45
N LEU A 7 15.03 -4.57 -8.75
CA LEU A 7 15.74 -5.75 -9.30
C LEU A 7 17.26 -5.70 -9.08
N SER A 8 17.82 -4.51 -8.91
CA SER A 8 19.26 -4.37 -8.63
C SER A 8 19.59 -4.54 -7.15
N GLY A 9 18.60 -4.68 -6.29
CA GLY A 9 18.79 -4.85 -4.85
C GLY A 9 18.77 -3.54 -4.06
N ARG A 10 18.47 -2.41 -4.71
CA ARG A 10 18.38 -1.13 -4.01
C ARG A 10 17.04 -0.97 -3.32
N GLU A 11 17.07 -0.34 -2.15
CA GLU A 11 15.85 0.03 -1.44
C GLU A 11 15.29 1.33 -2.00
N ILE A 12 14.00 1.31 -2.30
CA ILE A 12 13.27 2.46 -2.83
C ILE A 12 12.06 2.70 -1.93
N TYR A 13 11.79 3.97 -1.63
CA TYR A 13 10.62 4.36 -0.85
C TYR A 13 9.62 5.05 -1.78
N LEU A 14 8.41 4.51 -1.84
CA LEU A 14 7.34 5.03 -2.68
C LEU A 14 6.25 5.68 -1.83
N ASN A 15 5.64 6.73 -2.37
CA ASN A 15 4.44 7.30 -1.78
C ASN A 15 3.27 6.37 -2.08
N ILE A 16 2.66 5.80 -1.05
CA ILE A 16 1.55 4.86 -1.18
C ILE A 16 0.37 5.47 -1.92
N ASP A 17 0.11 6.77 -1.73
CA ASP A 17 -1.02 7.45 -2.37
C ASP A 17 -0.87 7.61 -3.88
N LEU A 18 0.33 7.39 -4.43
CA LEU A 18 0.59 7.44 -5.86
C LEU A 18 0.50 6.07 -6.54
N ILE A 19 0.26 5.02 -5.79
CA ILE A 19 0.14 3.66 -6.33
C ILE A 19 -1.28 3.43 -6.83
N GLU A 20 -1.41 3.09 -8.12
CA GLU A 20 -2.68 2.70 -8.71
C GLU A 20 -2.98 1.23 -8.42
N ARG A 21 -2.01 0.34 -8.69
CA ARG A 21 -2.19 -1.09 -8.53
C ARG A 21 -0.85 -1.82 -8.34
N ILE A 22 -0.95 -3.00 -7.77
CA ILE A 22 0.16 -3.95 -7.64
C ILE A 22 -0.27 -5.24 -8.31
N SER A 23 0.51 -5.70 -9.29
CA SER A 23 0.22 -6.91 -10.05
C SER A 23 1.26 -7.98 -9.75
N GLY A 24 0.82 -9.22 -9.67
CA GLY A 24 1.70 -10.38 -9.55
C GLY A 24 1.92 -11.06 -10.89
N GLY A 25 2.79 -12.03 -10.92
CA GLY A 25 3.17 -12.81 -12.09
C GLY A 25 4.56 -13.36 -11.86
N ALA A 26 5.40 -13.38 -12.89
CA ALA A 26 6.81 -13.74 -12.75
C ALA A 26 7.53 -12.74 -11.83
N ASP A 27 7.17 -11.47 -11.94
CA ASP A 27 7.67 -10.39 -11.09
C ASP A 27 6.50 -9.60 -10.51
N THR A 28 6.76 -8.85 -9.44
CA THR A 28 5.79 -7.92 -8.87
C THR A 28 5.91 -6.57 -9.57
N LEU A 29 4.81 -6.10 -10.16
CA LEU A 29 4.76 -4.83 -10.87
C LEU A 29 3.91 -3.84 -10.11
N ILE A 30 4.50 -2.68 -9.78
CA ILE A 30 3.81 -1.57 -9.15
C ILE A 30 3.54 -0.51 -10.20
N THR A 31 2.28 -0.21 -10.46
CA THR A 31 1.89 0.83 -11.41
C THR A 31 1.45 2.06 -10.64
N LEU A 32 2.07 3.20 -10.96
CA LEU A 32 1.77 4.48 -10.34
C LEU A 32 0.67 5.20 -11.12
N LEU A 33 0.05 6.19 -10.49
CA LEU A 33 -1.05 6.95 -11.09
C LEU A 33 -0.64 7.71 -12.36
N ASN A 34 0.64 8.03 -12.51
CA ASN A 34 1.16 8.69 -13.72
C ASN A 34 1.49 7.74 -14.85
N GLY A 35 1.20 6.44 -14.68
CA GLY A 35 1.48 5.42 -15.69
C GLY A 35 2.86 4.77 -15.58
N THR A 36 3.73 5.26 -14.70
CA THR A 36 5.06 4.67 -14.49
C THR A 36 4.92 3.32 -13.78
N SER A 37 5.68 2.32 -14.22
CA SER A 37 5.71 1.00 -13.62
C SER A 37 7.07 0.70 -13.03
N ILE A 38 7.07 0.10 -11.85
CA ILE A 38 8.28 -0.26 -11.11
C ILE A 38 8.22 -1.74 -10.78
N VAL A 39 9.30 -2.47 -11.01
CA VAL A 39 9.40 -3.89 -10.69
C VAL A 39 10.03 -4.05 -9.30
N ALA A 40 9.38 -4.80 -8.43
CA ALA A 40 9.84 -5.06 -7.07
C ALA A 40 10.17 -6.55 -6.89
N LYS A 41 11.15 -6.83 -6.04
CA LYS A 41 11.50 -8.22 -5.68
C LYS A 41 10.51 -8.84 -4.71
N GLU A 42 9.85 -8.03 -3.90
CA GLU A 42 8.87 -8.51 -2.92
C GLU A 42 7.66 -9.10 -3.64
N ARG A 43 7.01 -10.05 -2.98
CA ARG A 43 5.75 -10.59 -3.47
C ARG A 43 4.62 -9.56 -3.26
N PRO A 44 3.56 -9.57 -4.09
CA PRO A 44 2.45 -8.64 -3.92
C PRO A 44 1.87 -8.64 -2.51
N GLN A 45 1.74 -9.80 -1.89
CA GLN A 45 1.19 -9.91 -0.54
C GLN A 45 2.08 -9.22 0.50
N GLU A 46 3.39 -9.32 0.37
CA GLU A 46 4.32 -8.63 1.26
C GLU A 46 4.14 -7.11 1.18
N LEU A 47 3.94 -6.59 -0.02
CA LEU A 47 3.72 -5.15 -0.22
C LEU A 47 2.37 -4.70 0.33
N VAL A 48 1.33 -5.48 0.12
CA VAL A 48 0.01 -5.20 0.68
C VAL A 48 0.08 -5.18 2.21
N ASP A 49 0.77 -6.13 2.82
CA ASP A 49 0.94 -6.17 4.27
C ASP A 49 1.71 -4.96 4.79
N ARG A 50 2.75 -4.52 4.09
CA ARG A 50 3.52 -3.31 4.43
C ARG A 50 2.67 -2.05 4.33
N ILE A 51 1.83 -1.96 3.31
CA ILE A 51 0.91 -0.83 3.13
C ILE A 51 -0.10 -0.77 4.27
N ALA A 52 -0.69 -1.91 4.63
CA ALA A 52 -1.65 -2.00 5.72
C ALA A 52 -1.00 -1.60 7.06
N GLU A 53 0.20 -2.08 7.33
CA GLU A 53 0.95 -1.74 8.52
C GLU A 53 1.29 -0.25 8.59
N PHE A 54 1.73 0.34 7.48
CA PHE A 54 2.04 1.76 7.39
C PHE A 54 0.81 2.62 7.65
N LYS A 55 -0.31 2.31 7.02
CA LYS A 55 -1.55 3.06 7.19
C LYS A 55 -2.07 2.97 8.62
N LYS A 56 -1.94 1.81 9.23
CA LYS A 56 -2.30 1.61 10.63
C LYS A 56 -1.49 2.51 11.55
N ARG A 57 -0.18 2.61 11.34
CA ARG A 57 0.71 3.45 12.15
C ARG A 57 0.41 4.94 11.97
N CYS A 58 0.22 5.38 10.73
CA CYS A 58 0.01 6.79 10.42
C CYS A 58 -1.34 7.31 10.89
N ASN A 59 -2.35 6.43 10.96
CA ASN A 59 -3.73 6.80 11.27
C ASN A 59 -4.18 6.29 12.64
N GLU A 60 -3.24 5.92 13.52
CA GLU A 60 -3.59 5.24 14.78
C GLU A 60 -4.53 6.06 15.66
N GLN A 61 -4.40 7.41 15.67
CA GLN A 61 -5.32 8.28 16.41
C GLN A 61 -6.50 8.76 15.58
N ALA A 62 -6.31 9.00 14.30
CA ALA A 62 -7.40 9.37 13.39
C ALA A 62 -8.28 8.17 13.04
N SER A 63 -7.74 6.95 13.06
CA SER A 63 -8.47 5.73 12.72
C SER A 63 -9.57 5.38 13.70
N ILE A 64 -9.48 5.81 14.97
CA ILE A 64 -10.54 5.58 15.95
C ILE A 64 -11.82 6.31 15.54
N GLU A 65 -11.73 7.56 15.07
CA GLU A 65 -12.87 8.32 14.58
C GLU A 65 -13.42 7.77 13.26
N ILE A 66 -12.53 7.36 12.36
CA ILE A 66 -12.92 6.78 11.08
C ILE A 66 -13.60 5.43 11.26
N ILE A 67 -13.08 4.58 12.11
CA ILE A 67 -13.68 3.29 12.46
C ILE A 67 -15.04 3.50 13.11
N HIS A 68 -15.16 4.50 13.99
CA HIS A 68 -16.43 4.84 14.63
C HIS A 68 -17.48 5.25 13.61
N ARG A 69 -17.09 6.06 12.59
CA ARG A 69 -17.98 6.45 11.51
C ARG A 69 -18.39 5.27 10.63
N MET A 70 -17.48 4.37 10.35
CA MET A 70 -17.76 3.16 9.57
C MET A 70 -18.73 2.24 10.31
N GLU A 71 -18.56 2.07 11.62
CA GLU A 71 -19.49 1.29 12.44
C GLU A 71 -20.88 1.91 12.49
N GLU A 72 -20.99 3.22 12.58
CA GLU A 72 -22.27 3.92 12.51
C GLU A 72 -22.95 3.77 11.16
N LEU A 73 -22.19 3.83 10.07
CA LEU A 73 -22.72 3.61 8.72
C LEU A 73 -23.21 2.18 8.52
N GLU A 74 -22.51 1.18 9.05
CA GLU A 74 -22.93 -0.21 9.01
C GLU A 74 -24.19 -0.47 9.83
N LYS A 75 -24.36 0.23 10.94
CA LYS A 75 -25.56 0.11 11.77
C LYS A 75 -26.82 0.70 11.12
N ASN A 76 -26.65 1.62 10.17
CA ASN A 76 -27.76 2.29 9.48
C ASN A 76 -28.16 1.60 8.16
N ILE A 77 -27.51 0.51 7.83
CA ILE A 77 -27.86 -0.33 6.70
C ILE A 77 -28.67 -1.53 7.20
#